data_c4ee38a5a98a6d1b8cdc22c63c3e899e
#
_entry.id   c4ee38a5a98a6d1b8cdc22c63c3e899e
#
_cell.length_a   1.000
_cell.length_b   1.000
_cell.length_c   1.000
_cell.angle_alpha   90.00
_cell.angle_beta   90.00
_cell.angle_gamma   90.00
#
_symmetry.space_group_name_H-M   'P 1'
#
loop_
_entity.id
_entity.type
_entity.pdbx_description
1 polymer ?
#
loop_
_entity_poly.entity_id
_entity_poly.type
_entity_poly.pdbx_seq_one_letter_code
_entity_poly.pdbx_strand_id
1 'polypeptide(L)'
;MPYSGPFQAGDRVQLTDAKRRHFTIILEPGTTYHTHRGQIAHDDIIGADEGTVVQSTMGSDYLCFRHLMVDHVLSMPRGAAVIYPKDSAQILVEGDIFPGARVLEAGAGSGALSMALLRAVGEKGNVISYEIRDDHLEYAVSNVEEYFGERPATWDPRLGDLKEVTVEDLDGPVDRIILDMLEPWEMLATCKDLLIPGGVFMTYVATVPQLMKVMEGIREQKCFTEPRAWESLVRDWKVEGLATRPEHRMNAHTAFLVMTRRLADGVEPPRPQRKARR
;
A
#
# COMPACT_ATOMS: atom_id res chain seq x y z
N MET A 1 -9.69 -14.66 0.77
CA MET A 1 -10.19 -15.17 -0.52
C MET A 1 -9.32 -16.33 -0.98
N PRO A 2 -9.85 -17.42 -1.54
CA PRO A 2 -9.05 -18.33 -2.30
C PRO A 2 -8.59 -17.61 -3.59
N TYR A 3 -7.29 -17.41 -3.73
CA TYR A 3 -6.69 -16.81 -4.94
C TYR A 3 -6.50 -17.80 -6.08
N SER A 4 -7.18 -18.95 -6.02
CA SER A 4 -7.06 -20.02 -7.02
C SER A 4 -8.37 -20.80 -7.13
N GLY A 5 -8.57 -21.43 -8.29
CA GLY A 5 -9.76 -22.21 -8.63
C GLY A 5 -10.78 -21.44 -9.46
N PRO A 6 -11.89 -22.09 -9.83
CA PRO A 6 -12.96 -21.48 -10.62
C PRO A 6 -13.57 -20.26 -9.96
N PHE A 7 -14.07 -19.33 -10.77
CA PHE A 7 -14.77 -18.14 -10.29
C PHE A 7 -16.03 -18.51 -9.50
N GLN A 8 -16.29 -17.78 -8.44
CA GLN A 8 -17.45 -17.96 -7.56
C GLN A 8 -18.30 -16.69 -7.52
N ALA A 9 -19.56 -16.84 -7.12
CA ALA A 9 -20.40 -15.70 -6.78
C ALA A 9 -19.73 -14.84 -5.69
N GLY A 10 -19.73 -13.53 -5.86
CA GLY A 10 -19.03 -12.58 -4.99
C GLY A 10 -17.58 -12.28 -5.42
N ASP A 11 -16.99 -13.05 -6.33
CA ASP A 11 -15.66 -12.73 -6.84
C ASP A 11 -15.65 -11.40 -7.59
N ARG A 12 -14.60 -10.61 -7.35
CA ARG A 12 -14.30 -9.42 -8.11
C ARG A 12 -13.47 -9.79 -9.33
N VAL A 13 -14.02 -9.53 -10.51
CA VAL A 13 -13.42 -9.92 -11.80
C VAL A 13 -13.09 -8.69 -12.63
N GLN A 14 -11.88 -8.68 -13.16
CA GLN A 14 -11.45 -7.73 -14.18
C GLN A 14 -11.73 -8.31 -15.56
N LEU A 15 -12.58 -7.66 -16.32
CA LEU A 15 -12.84 -7.95 -17.72
C LEU A 15 -11.90 -7.09 -18.58
N THR A 16 -11.14 -7.72 -19.47
CA THR A 16 -10.22 -7.02 -20.36
C THR A 16 -10.66 -7.21 -21.81
N ASP A 17 -10.97 -6.12 -22.52
CA ASP A 17 -11.37 -6.15 -23.93
C ASP A 17 -10.15 -6.21 -24.88
N ALA A 18 -10.42 -6.38 -26.17
CA ALA A 18 -9.40 -6.42 -27.23
C ALA A 18 -8.57 -5.11 -27.35
N LYS A 19 -9.04 -4.01 -26.77
CA LYS A 19 -8.30 -2.72 -26.71
C LYS A 19 -7.51 -2.59 -25.40
N ARG A 20 -7.44 -3.66 -24.58
CA ARG A 20 -6.80 -3.67 -23.26
C ARG A 20 -7.43 -2.70 -22.25
N ARG A 21 -8.71 -2.41 -22.39
CA ARG A 21 -9.46 -1.64 -21.40
C ARG A 21 -9.98 -2.59 -20.33
N HIS A 22 -9.84 -2.18 -19.09
CA HIS A 22 -10.25 -2.95 -17.92
C HIS A 22 -11.60 -2.46 -17.39
N PHE A 23 -12.45 -3.40 -17.05
CA PHE A 23 -13.74 -3.17 -16.41
C PHE A 23 -13.85 -4.11 -15.22
N THR A 24 -14.29 -3.59 -14.08
CA THR A 24 -14.44 -4.38 -12.87
C THR A 24 -15.88 -4.69 -12.62
N ILE A 25 -16.18 -5.96 -12.33
CA ILE A 25 -17.50 -6.41 -11.92
C ILE A 25 -17.38 -7.29 -10.66
N ILE A 26 -18.45 -7.35 -9.88
CA ILE A 26 -18.63 -8.35 -8.81
C ILE A 26 -19.61 -9.38 -9.35
N LEU A 27 -19.25 -10.66 -9.28
CA LEU A 27 -20.08 -11.73 -9.85
C LEU A 27 -21.31 -11.98 -8.98
N GLU A 28 -22.49 -11.80 -9.57
CA GLU A 28 -23.79 -12.07 -8.96
C GLU A 28 -24.58 -13.01 -9.84
N PRO A 29 -25.04 -14.18 -9.35
CA PRO A 29 -25.81 -15.13 -10.13
C PRO A 29 -27.07 -14.49 -10.73
N GLY A 30 -27.38 -14.82 -11.98
CA GLY A 30 -28.54 -14.32 -12.69
C GLY A 30 -28.46 -12.87 -13.14
N THR A 31 -27.36 -12.17 -12.92
CA THR A 31 -27.16 -10.77 -13.36
C THR A 31 -26.39 -10.70 -14.68
N THR A 32 -26.35 -9.50 -15.26
CA THR A 32 -25.73 -9.25 -16.56
C THR A 32 -24.98 -7.91 -16.52
N TYR A 33 -23.72 -7.95 -16.95
CA TYR A 33 -22.92 -6.74 -17.12
C TYR A 33 -23.17 -6.11 -18.51
N HIS A 34 -23.52 -4.84 -18.53
CA HIS A 34 -23.80 -4.09 -19.77
C HIS A 34 -22.55 -3.38 -20.27
N THR A 35 -22.16 -3.68 -21.49
CA THR A 35 -21.06 -3.01 -22.19
C THR A 35 -21.60 -2.22 -23.41
N HIS A 36 -20.81 -1.32 -23.96
CA HIS A 36 -21.13 -0.66 -25.24
C HIS A 36 -21.12 -1.64 -26.44
N ARG A 37 -20.73 -2.90 -26.24
CA ARG A 37 -20.66 -3.99 -27.22
C ARG A 37 -21.49 -5.20 -26.80
N GLY A 38 -22.64 -4.97 -26.21
CA GLY A 38 -23.55 -6.02 -25.77
C GLY A 38 -23.44 -6.34 -24.28
N GLN A 39 -23.98 -7.46 -23.89
CA GLN A 39 -24.14 -7.90 -22.52
C GLN A 39 -23.30 -9.16 -22.27
N ILE A 40 -22.82 -9.32 -21.03
CA ILE A 40 -22.10 -10.50 -20.56
C ILE A 40 -22.88 -11.00 -19.34
N ALA A 41 -23.36 -12.23 -19.40
CA ALA A 41 -23.99 -12.84 -18.24
C ALA A 41 -22.92 -13.20 -17.20
N HIS A 42 -23.17 -12.90 -15.93
CA HIS A 42 -22.25 -13.29 -14.86
C HIS A 42 -22.18 -14.82 -14.72
N ASP A 43 -23.25 -15.52 -15.06
CA ASP A 43 -23.32 -16.99 -15.04
C ASP A 43 -22.40 -17.65 -16.09
N ASP A 44 -21.99 -16.93 -17.14
CA ASP A 44 -20.99 -17.42 -18.11
C ASP A 44 -19.56 -17.40 -17.52
N ILE A 45 -19.34 -16.65 -16.44
CA ILE A 45 -18.04 -16.52 -15.76
C ILE A 45 -18.01 -17.39 -14.50
N ILE A 46 -19.14 -17.45 -13.75
CA ILE A 46 -19.24 -18.25 -12.53
C ILE A 46 -19.02 -19.74 -12.85
N GLY A 47 -18.07 -20.37 -12.18
CA GLY A 47 -17.68 -21.75 -12.39
C GLY A 47 -16.62 -21.97 -13.47
N ALA A 48 -16.29 -20.93 -14.26
CA ALA A 48 -15.19 -21.02 -15.21
C ALA A 48 -13.84 -20.79 -14.52
N ASP A 49 -12.78 -21.35 -15.10
CA ASP A 49 -11.42 -21.12 -14.62
C ASP A 49 -10.95 -19.69 -14.89
N GLU A 50 -10.09 -19.18 -14.00
CA GLU A 50 -9.44 -17.89 -14.19
C GLU A 50 -8.59 -17.88 -15.47
N GLY A 51 -8.62 -16.76 -16.21
CA GLY A 51 -8.00 -16.67 -17.53
C GLY A 51 -8.93 -17.10 -18.67
N THR A 52 -10.20 -17.40 -18.38
CA THR A 52 -11.20 -17.69 -19.41
C THR A 52 -11.52 -16.45 -20.25
N VAL A 53 -12.06 -16.71 -21.45
CA VAL A 53 -12.62 -15.67 -22.34
C VAL A 53 -14.12 -15.87 -22.45
N VAL A 54 -14.87 -14.81 -22.16
CA VAL A 54 -16.33 -14.79 -22.37
C VAL A 54 -16.68 -13.85 -23.51
N GLN A 55 -17.78 -14.14 -24.19
CA GLN A 55 -18.22 -13.36 -25.32
C GLN A 55 -19.50 -12.58 -24.97
N SER A 56 -19.53 -11.31 -25.30
CA SER A 56 -20.75 -10.52 -25.18
C SER A 56 -21.79 -10.90 -26.22
N THR A 57 -23.04 -10.54 -26.01
CA THR A 57 -24.15 -10.79 -26.96
C THR A 57 -23.95 -10.21 -28.37
N MET A 58 -23.02 -9.28 -28.53
CA MET A 58 -22.62 -8.71 -29.83
C MET A 58 -21.31 -9.29 -30.35
N GLY A 59 -20.82 -10.40 -29.80
CA GLY A 59 -19.65 -11.11 -30.30
C GLY A 59 -18.30 -10.49 -29.92
N SER A 60 -18.22 -9.65 -28.91
CA SER A 60 -16.94 -9.12 -28.42
C SER A 60 -16.39 -9.98 -27.30
N ASP A 61 -15.11 -10.33 -27.41
CA ASP A 61 -14.41 -11.15 -26.43
C ASP A 61 -13.88 -10.32 -25.26
N TYR A 62 -13.96 -10.90 -24.05
CA TYR A 62 -13.44 -10.34 -22.82
C TYR A 62 -12.67 -11.42 -22.04
N LEU A 63 -11.42 -11.12 -21.73
CA LEU A 63 -10.57 -11.96 -20.90
C LEU A 63 -10.90 -11.67 -19.43
N CYS A 64 -11.06 -12.73 -18.61
CA CYS A 64 -11.50 -12.65 -17.23
C CYS A 64 -10.38 -13.06 -16.27
N PHE A 65 -9.99 -12.15 -15.36
CA PHE A 65 -9.05 -12.44 -14.26
C PHE A 65 -9.59 -11.90 -12.94
N ARG A 66 -9.16 -12.48 -11.83
CA ARG A 66 -9.29 -11.81 -10.52
C ARG A 66 -8.38 -10.59 -10.48
N HIS A 67 -8.77 -9.60 -9.70
CA HIS A 67 -7.93 -8.43 -9.47
C HIS A 67 -6.63 -8.82 -8.73
N LEU A 68 -5.50 -8.41 -9.26
CA LEU A 68 -4.28 -8.34 -8.48
C LEU A 68 -4.40 -7.19 -7.47
N MET A 69 -3.61 -7.24 -6.40
CA MET A 69 -3.58 -6.16 -5.40
C MET A 69 -3.31 -4.78 -6.04
N VAL A 70 -2.45 -4.74 -7.06
CA VAL A 70 -2.15 -3.50 -7.79
C VAL A 70 -3.39 -2.94 -8.50
N ASP A 71 -4.20 -3.81 -9.12
CA ASP A 71 -5.42 -3.40 -9.81
C ASP A 71 -6.47 -2.90 -8.81
N HIS A 72 -6.60 -3.59 -7.66
CA HIS A 72 -7.50 -3.18 -6.59
C HIS A 72 -7.12 -1.79 -6.04
N VAL A 73 -5.86 -1.60 -5.63
CA VAL A 73 -5.35 -0.33 -5.10
C VAL A 73 -5.56 0.83 -6.09
N LEU A 74 -5.37 0.58 -7.39
CA LEU A 74 -5.52 1.63 -8.40
C LEU A 74 -6.98 1.93 -8.78
N SER A 75 -7.93 1.03 -8.50
CA SER A 75 -9.35 1.15 -8.87
C SER A 75 -10.32 1.34 -7.70
N MET A 76 -9.91 1.09 -6.45
CA MET A 76 -10.76 1.19 -5.27
C MET A 76 -11.26 2.62 -5.00
N PRO A 77 -12.39 2.81 -4.31
CA PRO A 77 -12.85 4.11 -3.84
C PRO A 77 -11.80 4.80 -2.95
N ARG A 78 -11.69 6.12 -3.05
CA ARG A 78 -10.64 6.88 -2.37
C ARG A 78 -11.20 8.09 -1.64
N GLY A 79 -10.87 8.22 -0.37
CA GLY A 79 -11.02 9.46 0.40
C GLY A 79 -9.76 10.33 0.35
N ALA A 80 -8.57 9.70 0.12
CA ALA A 80 -7.27 10.34 0.07
C ALA A 80 -6.44 9.87 -1.13
N ALA A 81 -5.31 10.53 -1.40
CA ALA A 81 -4.27 10.02 -2.30
C ALA A 81 -3.74 8.68 -1.76
N VAL A 82 -3.47 7.73 -2.65
CA VAL A 82 -2.93 6.42 -2.26
C VAL A 82 -1.42 6.36 -2.48
N ILE A 83 -0.73 5.63 -1.61
CA ILE A 83 0.65 5.22 -1.90
C ILE A 83 0.62 4.28 -3.10
N TYR A 84 1.33 4.66 -4.17
CA TYR A 84 1.37 3.88 -5.40
C TYR A 84 2.08 2.54 -5.18
N PRO A 85 1.69 1.47 -5.91
CA PRO A 85 2.30 0.14 -5.78
C PRO A 85 3.82 0.12 -5.91
N LYS A 86 4.42 0.99 -6.75
CA LYS A 86 5.87 1.12 -6.87
C LYS A 86 6.55 1.56 -5.57
N ASP A 87 5.85 2.40 -4.77
CA ASP A 87 6.35 2.94 -3.51
C ASP A 87 6.05 1.98 -2.36
N SER A 88 4.86 1.35 -2.35
CA SER A 88 4.54 0.28 -1.39
C SER A 88 5.54 -0.87 -1.47
N ALA A 89 5.97 -1.26 -2.68
CA ALA A 89 7.00 -2.28 -2.86
C ALA A 89 8.34 -1.87 -2.20
N GLN A 90 8.73 -0.59 -2.31
CA GLN A 90 9.92 -0.06 -1.65
C GLN A 90 9.76 -0.06 -0.13
N ILE A 91 8.60 0.34 0.39
CA ILE A 91 8.31 0.32 1.83
C ILE A 91 8.43 -1.11 2.37
N LEU A 92 7.87 -2.11 1.69
CA LEU A 92 7.93 -3.49 2.15
C LEU A 92 9.37 -4.03 2.21
N VAL A 93 10.16 -3.78 1.17
CA VAL A 93 11.52 -4.34 1.07
C VAL A 93 12.54 -3.53 1.88
N GLU A 94 12.56 -2.21 1.72
CA GLU A 94 13.51 -1.34 2.41
C GLU A 94 13.16 -1.16 3.90
N GLY A 95 11.88 -1.23 4.25
CA GLY A 95 11.39 -1.26 5.62
C GLY A 95 11.56 -2.62 6.29
N ASP A 96 12.02 -3.65 5.54
CA ASP A 96 12.18 -5.01 6.03
C ASP A 96 10.92 -5.51 6.75
N ILE A 97 9.76 -5.42 6.07
CA ILE A 97 8.50 -5.93 6.61
C ILE A 97 8.47 -7.44 6.45
N PHE A 98 8.57 -8.17 7.54
CA PHE A 98 8.72 -9.62 7.55
C PHE A 98 7.49 -10.34 8.13
N PRO A 99 7.27 -11.62 7.80
CA PRO A 99 6.20 -12.41 8.39
C PRO A 99 6.33 -12.49 9.93
N GLY A 100 5.29 -12.06 10.63
CA GLY A 100 5.27 -11.99 12.08
C GLY A 100 5.62 -10.62 12.66
N ALA A 101 5.98 -9.62 11.83
CA ALA A 101 6.28 -8.27 12.30
C ALA A 101 5.05 -7.58 12.90
N ARG A 102 5.27 -6.77 13.92
CA ARG A 102 4.32 -5.79 14.44
C ARG A 102 4.60 -4.44 13.80
N VAL A 103 3.65 -3.95 13.04
CA VAL A 103 3.79 -2.72 12.25
C VAL A 103 2.78 -1.69 12.70
N LEU A 104 3.24 -0.47 12.98
CA LEU A 104 2.42 0.70 13.20
C LEU A 104 2.42 1.55 11.93
N GLU A 105 1.24 1.78 11.41
CA GLU A 105 0.96 2.69 10.30
C GLU A 105 0.20 3.91 10.83
N ALA A 106 0.55 5.11 10.39
CA ALA A 106 -0.31 6.27 10.64
C ALA A 106 -0.49 7.09 9.36
N GLY A 107 -1.75 7.45 9.12
CA GLY A 107 -2.27 7.92 7.85
C GLY A 107 -2.76 6.74 7.01
N ALA A 108 -3.69 5.93 7.55
CA ALA A 108 -4.26 4.76 6.84
C ALA A 108 -4.94 5.16 5.52
N GLY A 109 -5.50 6.35 5.46
CA GLY A 109 -6.07 6.94 4.25
C GLY A 109 -7.15 6.07 3.63
N SER A 110 -6.85 5.50 2.46
CA SER A 110 -7.77 4.58 1.76
C SER A 110 -7.41 3.09 1.97
N GLY A 111 -6.45 2.75 2.85
CA GLY A 111 -6.05 1.38 3.17
C GLY A 111 -5.08 0.72 2.17
N ALA A 112 -4.55 1.48 1.21
CA ALA A 112 -3.66 0.93 0.17
C ALA A 112 -2.38 0.32 0.75
N LEU A 113 -1.70 1.03 1.65
CA LEU A 113 -0.51 0.54 2.32
C LEU A 113 -0.89 -0.54 3.35
N SER A 114 -1.97 -0.35 4.10
CA SER A 114 -2.47 -1.35 5.07
C SER A 114 -2.62 -2.73 4.44
N MET A 115 -3.21 -2.83 3.23
CA MET A 115 -3.34 -4.11 2.50
C MET A 115 -1.98 -4.73 2.17
N ALA A 116 -1.00 -3.92 1.75
CA ALA A 116 0.34 -4.40 1.43
C ALA A 116 1.07 -4.91 2.69
N LEU A 117 0.97 -4.16 3.79
CA LEU A 117 1.53 -4.53 5.08
C LEU A 117 0.92 -5.83 5.62
N LEU A 118 -0.42 -5.95 5.60
CA LEU A 118 -1.14 -7.14 6.05
C LEU A 118 -0.70 -8.41 5.31
N ARG A 119 -0.52 -8.31 3.99
CA ARG A 119 0.01 -9.43 3.20
C ARG A 119 1.43 -9.80 3.58
N ALA A 120 2.26 -8.81 3.88
CA ALA A 120 3.67 -9.02 4.20
C ALA A 120 3.87 -9.60 5.62
N VAL A 121 3.13 -9.11 6.62
CA VAL A 121 3.25 -9.60 7.98
C VAL A 121 2.60 -10.99 8.16
N GLY A 122 1.62 -11.35 7.31
CA GLY A 122 0.95 -12.64 7.34
C GLY A 122 0.18 -12.90 8.64
N GLU A 123 -0.23 -14.16 8.86
CA GLU A 123 -1.12 -14.55 9.95
C GLU A 123 -0.50 -14.41 11.36
N LYS A 124 0.83 -14.33 11.45
CA LYS A 124 1.55 -14.23 12.74
C LYS A 124 1.95 -12.81 13.11
N GLY A 125 1.79 -11.87 12.17
CA GLY A 125 2.07 -10.46 12.40
C GLY A 125 0.84 -9.67 12.81
N ASN A 126 1.04 -8.37 12.97
CA ASN A 126 -0.02 -7.44 13.30
C ASN A 126 0.24 -6.09 12.64
N VAL A 127 -0.79 -5.46 12.11
CA VAL A 127 -0.75 -4.10 11.59
C VAL A 127 -1.74 -3.25 12.38
N ILE A 128 -1.24 -2.23 13.07
CA ILE A 128 -2.04 -1.24 13.79
C ILE A 128 -2.02 0.03 12.94
N SER A 129 -3.19 0.45 12.45
CA SER A 129 -3.30 1.58 11.52
C SER A 129 -4.08 2.72 12.16
N TYR A 130 -3.42 3.84 12.41
CA TYR A 130 -4.08 5.06 12.91
C TYR A 130 -4.49 5.98 11.75
N GLU A 131 -5.68 6.55 11.88
CA GLU A 131 -6.19 7.59 11.01
C GLU A 131 -6.90 8.65 11.88
N ILE A 132 -6.64 9.93 11.63
CA ILE A 132 -7.23 11.02 12.41
C ILE A 132 -8.62 11.41 11.88
N ARG A 133 -8.91 11.08 10.63
CA ARG A 133 -10.17 11.39 9.96
C ARG A 133 -11.07 10.16 9.89
N ASP A 134 -12.24 10.26 10.46
CA ASP A 134 -13.24 9.19 10.49
C ASP A 134 -13.65 8.73 9.08
N ASP A 135 -13.95 9.68 8.20
CA ASP A 135 -14.31 9.40 6.81
C ASP A 135 -13.21 8.65 6.04
N HIS A 136 -11.93 8.93 6.30
CA HIS A 136 -10.82 8.20 5.69
C HIS A 136 -10.68 6.79 6.27
N LEU A 137 -10.85 6.64 7.59
CA LEU A 137 -10.83 5.34 8.25
C LEU A 137 -11.93 4.43 7.72
N GLU A 138 -13.13 4.96 7.49
CA GLU A 138 -14.23 4.22 6.87
C GLU A 138 -13.86 3.71 5.47
N TYR A 139 -13.21 4.53 4.63
CA TYR A 139 -12.68 4.08 3.33
C TYR A 139 -11.64 2.98 3.50
N ALA A 140 -10.69 3.14 4.43
CA ALA A 140 -9.68 2.12 4.68
C ALA A 140 -10.30 0.78 5.09
N VAL A 141 -11.25 0.82 6.02
CA VAL A 141 -11.97 -0.38 6.50
C VAL A 141 -12.71 -1.06 5.36
N SER A 142 -13.52 -0.29 4.62
CA SER A 142 -14.30 -0.83 3.50
C SER A 142 -13.41 -1.47 2.43
N ASN A 143 -12.33 -0.80 2.02
CA ASN A 143 -11.42 -1.29 0.98
C ASN A 143 -10.64 -2.53 1.41
N VAL A 144 -10.17 -2.56 2.66
CA VAL A 144 -9.44 -3.72 3.21
C VAL A 144 -10.38 -4.92 3.33
N GLU A 145 -11.58 -4.74 3.89
CA GLU A 145 -12.58 -5.80 3.99
C GLU A 145 -13.03 -6.32 2.61
N GLU A 146 -13.22 -5.42 1.65
CA GLU A 146 -13.54 -5.80 0.27
C GLU A 146 -12.42 -6.62 -0.37
N TYR A 147 -11.16 -6.24 -0.14
CA TYR A 147 -10.00 -6.94 -0.71
C TYR A 147 -9.80 -8.32 -0.11
N PHE A 148 -9.90 -8.47 1.21
CA PHE A 148 -9.67 -9.74 1.91
C PHE A 148 -10.94 -10.61 2.01
N GLY A 149 -12.13 -10.07 1.73
CA GLY A 149 -13.42 -10.72 1.89
C GLY A 149 -14.01 -10.56 3.29
N GLU A 150 -13.17 -10.24 4.26
CA GLU A 150 -13.52 -9.92 5.64
C GLU A 150 -12.40 -9.08 6.26
N ARG A 151 -12.64 -8.53 7.46
CA ARG A 151 -11.58 -7.84 8.20
C ARG A 151 -10.53 -8.85 8.69
N PRO A 152 -9.26 -8.71 8.28
CA PRO A 152 -8.20 -9.59 8.78
C PRO A 152 -8.05 -9.47 10.30
N ALA A 153 -7.98 -10.59 11.01
CA ALA A 153 -7.79 -10.61 12.47
C ALA A 153 -6.44 -9.99 12.92
N THR A 154 -5.50 -9.88 11.97
CA THR A 154 -4.17 -9.26 12.17
C THR A 154 -4.16 -7.76 11.94
N TRP A 155 -5.32 -7.15 11.65
CA TRP A 155 -5.46 -5.72 11.41
C TRP A 155 -6.27 -5.03 12.50
N ASP A 156 -5.71 -3.96 13.04
CA ASP A 156 -6.30 -3.13 14.09
C ASP A 156 -6.38 -1.67 13.63
N PRO A 157 -7.44 -1.28 12.88
CA PRO A 157 -7.66 0.10 12.47
C PRO A 157 -8.22 0.93 13.62
N ARG A 158 -7.60 2.08 13.89
CA ARG A 158 -7.94 2.97 15.01
C ARG A 158 -8.14 4.41 14.57
N LEU A 159 -9.23 5.03 15.00
CA LEU A 159 -9.41 6.47 14.88
C LEU A 159 -8.65 7.16 16.02
N GLY A 160 -7.74 8.08 15.68
CA GLY A 160 -6.98 8.80 16.69
C GLY A 160 -5.75 9.52 16.16
N ASP A 161 -5.19 10.38 17.00
CA ASP A 161 -3.95 11.09 16.74
C ASP A 161 -2.76 10.28 17.29
N LEU A 162 -1.80 9.95 16.43
CA LEU A 162 -0.59 9.23 16.83
C LEU A 162 0.21 9.96 17.93
N LYS A 163 0.07 11.27 18.04
CA LYS A 163 0.71 12.08 19.09
C LYS A 163 0.37 11.63 20.50
N GLU A 164 -0.84 11.11 20.69
CA GLU A 164 -1.39 10.72 21.99
C GLU A 164 -1.12 9.26 22.34
N VAL A 165 -0.55 8.49 21.40
CA VAL A 165 -0.39 7.04 21.54
C VAL A 165 0.82 6.70 22.39
N THR A 166 0.61 5.79 23.33
CA THR A 166 1.65 5.25 24.24
C THR A 166 1.97 3.79 23.92
N VAL A 167 3.03 3.27 24.52
CA VAL A 167 3.42 1.84 24.37
C VAL A 167 2.35 0.92 24.95
N GLU A 168 1.68 1.36 26.01
CA GLU A 168 0.61 0.63 26.67
C GLU A 168 -0.62 0.49 25.77
N ASP A 169 -0.96 1.53 24.99
CA ASP A 169 -2.05 1.48 24.04
C ASP A 169 -1.82 0.45 22.92
N LEU A 170 -0.56 0.13 22.65
CA LEU A 170 -0.17 -0.85 21.64
C LEU A 170 0.11 -2.25 22.20
N ASP A 171 -0.10 -2.49 23.51
CA ASP A 171 0.30 -3.75 24.17
C ASP A 171 1.80 -4.07 23.97
N GLY A 172 2.66 -3.05 23.98
CA GLY A 172 4.09 -3.15 23.80
C GLY A 172 4.62 -2.47 22.54
N PRO A 173 5.95 -2.36 22.41
CA PRO A 173 6.56 -1.68 21.27
C PRO A 173 6.40 -2.46 19.97
N VAL A 174 6.56 -1.74 18.84
CA VAL A 174 6.45 -2.28 17.49
C VAL A 174 7.81 -2.44 16.81
N ASP A 175 7.88 -3.32 15.79
CA ASP A 175 9.10 -3.55 15.01
C ASP A 175 9.33 -2.47 13.96
N ARG A 176 8.24 -1.94 13.38
CA ARG A 176 8.25 -1.02 12.22
C ARG A 176 7.22 0.06 12.41
N ILE A 177 7.57 1.28 12.02
CA ILE A 177 6.64 2.42 11.95
C ILE A 177 6.72 3.03 10.56
N ILE A 178 5.56 3.20 9.92
CA ILE A 178 5.43 3.84 8.61
C ILE A 178 4.42 4.98 8.72
N LEU A 179 4.84 6.20 8.33
CA LEU A 179 3.99 7.39 8.39
C LEU A 179 3.72 7.94 6.98
N ASP A 180 2.44 8.07 6.63
CA ASP A 180 1.93 8.79 5.47
C ASP A 180 1.02 9.93 5.94
N MET A 181 1.63 11.03 6.35
CA MET A 181 0.92 12.16 6.95
C MET A 181 1.61 13.50 6.61
N LEU A 182 0.90 14.61 6.85
CA LEU A 182 1.38 15.93 6.47
C LEU A 182 2.65 16.36 7.21
N GLU A 183 2.75 16.06 8.50
CA GLU A 183 3.80 16.55 9.39
C GLU A 183 4.47 15.44 10.20
N PRO A 184 5.08 14.43 9.54
CA PRO A 184 5.63 13.26 10.23
C PRO A 184 6.80 13.59 11.18
N TRP A 185 7.47 14.74 11.01
CA TRP A 185 8.53 15.20 11.92
C TRP A 185 8.03 15.50 13.33
N GLU A 186 6.73 15.85 13.48
CA GLU A 186 6.11 16.09 14.78
C GLU A 186 5.93 14.80 15.61
N MET A 187 5.96 13.65 14.94
CA MET A 187 5.75 12.32 15.55
C MET A 187 7.05 11.65 15.99
N LEU A 188 8.22 12.22 15.73
CA LEU A 188 9.50 11.52 15.91
C LEU A 188 9.77 11.14 17.37
N ALA A 189 9.38 11.97 18.34
CA ALA A 189 9.54 11.64 19.77
C ALA A 189 8.63 10.46 20.15
N THR A 190 7.36 10.50 19.77
CA THR A 190 6.41 9.41 19.99
C THR A 190 6.90 8.13 19.30
N CYS A 191 7.31 8.21 18.03
CA CYS A 191 7.81 7.05 17.30
C CYS A 191 9.05 6.42 17.93
N LYS A 192 9.95 7.22 18.51
CA LYS A 192 11.11 6.72 19.27
C LYS A 192 10.63 5.83 20.45
N ASP A 193 9.62 6.27 21.17
CA ASP A 193 9.15 5.55 22.36
C ASP A 193 8.38 4.28 21.97
N LEU A 194 7.62 4.31 20.87
CA LEU A 194 6.83 3.19 20.37
C LEU A 194 7.65 2.10 19.65
N LEU A 195 8.83 2.42 19.13
CA LEU A 195 9.63 1.53 18.29
C LEU A 195 10.67 0.78 19.12
N ILE A 196 10.88 -0.52 18.87
CA ILE A 196 11.97 -1.29 19.50
C ILE A 196 13.35 -0.74 19.13
N PRO A 197 14.40 -0.92 19.94
CA PRO A 197 15.79 -0.70 19.50
C PRO A 197 16.12 -1.54 18.27
N GLY A 198 16.71 -0.92 17.26
CA GLY A 198 16.99 -1.54 15.96
C GLY A 198 15.80 -1.55 15.01
N GLY A 199 14.61 -1.18 15.48
CA GLY A 199 13.40 -1.05 14.65
C GLY A 199 13.56 -0.01 13.54
N VAL A 200 12.74 -0.11 12.50
CA VAL A 200 12.78 0.77 11.32
C VAL A 200 11.64 1.78 11.39
N PHE A 201 12.00 3.04 11.21
CA PHE A 201 11.08 4.15 10.98
C PHE A 201 11.14 4.55 9.52
N MET A 202 9.99 4.67 8.89
CA MET A 202 9.86 5.18 7.52
C MET A 202 8.78 6.25 7.43
N THR A 203 8.93 7.16 6.47
CA THR A 203 7.87 8.10 6.12
C THR A 203 7.83 8.34 4.63
N TYR A 204 6.62 8.66 4.16
CA TYR A 204 6.27 9.00 2.80
C TYR A 204 5.83 10.47 2.76
N VAL A 205 6.56 11.33 2.05
CA VAL A 205 6.31 12.77 2.00
C VAL A 205 6.39 13.28 0.56
N ALA A 206 5.41 14.10 0.18
CA ALA A 206 5.24 14.50 -1.22
C ALA A 206 6.14 15.66 -1.65
N THR A 207 6.65 16.48 -0.71
CA THR A 207 7.33 17.76 -1.06
C THR A 207 8.73 17.85 -0.51
N VAL A 208 9.59 18.59 -1.21
CA VAL A 208 10.98 18.85 -0.76
C VAL A 208 11.04 19.55 0.62
N PRO A 209 10.19 20.56 0.94
CA PRO A 209 10.17 21.14 2.29
C PRO A 209 9.86 20.11 3.39
N GLN A 210 8.91 19.19 3.15
CA GLN A 210 8.61 18.10 4.10
C GLN A 210 9.82 17.17 4.24
N LEU A 211 10.43 16.77 3.11
CA LEU A 211 11.65 15.94 3.12
C LEU A 211 12.74 16.58 3.99
N MET A 212 13.01 17.87 3.82
CA MET A 212 14.02 18.59 4.60
C MET A 212 13.70 18.55 6.10
N LYS A 213 12.46 18.88 6.48
CA LYS A 213 12.02 18.88 7.89
C LYS A 213 12.16 17.51 8.55
N VAL A 214 11.76 16.45 7.83
CA VAL A 214 11.90 15.07 8.34
C VAL A 214 13.37 14.70 8.55
N MET A 215 14.23 14.96 7.55
CA MET A 215 15.65 14.64 7.64
C MET A 215 16.35 15.38 8.78
N GLU A 216 16.04 16.65 8.97
CA GLU A 216 16.59 17.47 10.07
C GLU A 216 16.03 17.02 11.41
N GLY A 217 14.71 16.84 11.52
CA GLY A 217 14.05 16.37 12.74
C GLY A 217 14.61 15.02 13.23
N ILE A 218 14.84 14.07 12.33
CA ILE A 218 15.48 12.78 12.70
C ILE A 218 16.88 12.99 13.27
N ARG A 219 17.70 13.86 12.68
CA ARG A 219 19.06 14.16 13.18
C ARG A 219 19.05 14.83 14.56
N GLU A 220 18.07 15.70 14.80
CA GLU A 220 17.91 16.41 16.07
C GLU A 220 17.54 15.48 17.23
N GLN A 221 16.80 14.39 16.94
CA GLN A 221 16.45 13.38 17.95
C GLN A 221 17.65 12.63 18.52
N LYS A 222 18.76 12.50 17.79
CA LYS A 222 20.00 11.79 18.18
C LYS A 222 19.82 10.33 18.63
N CYS A 223 18.64 9.79 18.51
CA CYS A 223 18.30 8.39 18.85
C CYS A 223 18.06 7.52 17.60
N PHE A 224 18.33 8.06 16.43
CA PHE A 224 18.21 7.36 15.15
C PHE A 224 19.54 7.36 14.40
N THR A 225 19.68 6.43 13.45
CA THR A 225 20.80 6.44 12.50
C THR A 225 20.67 7.63 11.55
N GLU A 226 21.75 7.97 10.81
CA GLU A 226 21.65 8.95 9.71
C GLU A 226 20.56 8.53 8.73
N PRO A 227 19.55 9.37 8.49
CA PRO A 227 18.43 9.02 7.62
C PRO A 227 18.85 8.94 6.15
N ARG A 228 18.26 8.00 5.42
CA ARG A 228 18.37 7.87 3.97
C ARG A 228 17.07 8.30 3.32
N ALA A 229 17.16 9.06 2.24
CA ALA A 229 16.01 9.49 1.44
C ALA A 229 16.18 9.11 -0.02
N TRP A 230 15.06 8.75 -0.68
CA TRP A 230 15.01 8.44 -2.12
C TRP A 230 13.59 8.60 -2.66
N GLU A 231 13.45 8.56 -3.95
CA GLU A 231 12.20 8.35 -4.68
C GLU A 231 12.36 7.17 -5.64
N SER A 232 11.26 6.53 -6.02
CA SER A 232 11.26 5.44 -7.00
C SER A 232 10.60 5.85 -8.30
N LEU A 233 11.18 5.43 -9.43
CA LEU A 233 10.67 5.70 -10.77
C LEU A 233 10.44 4.37 -11.49
N VAL A 234 9.21 4.15 -11.96
CA VAL A 234 8.88 3.01 -12.82
C VAL A 234 8.50 3.54 -14.19
N ARG A 235 9.17 3.05 -15.22
CA ARG A 235 8.91 3.43 -16.60
C ARG A 235 8.49 2.23 -17.42
N ASP A 236 7.25 2.23 -17.86
CA ASP A 236 6.72 1.21 -18.72
C ASP A 236 7.25 1.35 -20.17
N TRP A 237 7.29 0.24 -20.87
CA TRP A 237 7.69 0.17 -22.25
C TRP A 237 6.58 -0.43 -23.10
N LYS A 238 6.33 0.19 -24.23
CA LYS A 238 5.51 -0.37 -25.30
C LYS A 238 6.40 -1.20 -26.21
N VAL A 239 6.05 -2.48 -26.38
CA VAL A 239 6.75 -3.41 -27.27
C VAL A 239 5.73 -4.04 -28.20
N GLU A 240 5.64 -3.54 -29.45
CA GLU A 240 4.73 -4.04 -30.47
C GLU A 240 5.48 -4.18 -31.79
N GLY A 241 5.88 -5.40 -32.16
CA GLY A 241 6.71 -5.67 -33.32
C GLY A 241 8.03 -4.87 -33.28
N LEU A 242 8.28 -4.05 -34.29
CA LEU A 242 9.45 -3.16 -34.35
C LEU A 242 9.28 -1.85 -33.56
N ALA A 243 8.09 -1.56 -33.05
CA ALA A 243 7.81 -0.35 -32.29
C ALA A 243 8.11 -0.57 -30.80
N THR A 244 9.40 -0.56 -30.45
CA THR A 244 9.86 -0.68 -29.06
C THR A 244 10.29 0.69 -28.55
N ARG A 245 9.55 1.19 -27.55
CA ARG A 245 9.80 2.53 -26.95
C ARG A 245 9.23 2.63 -25.55
N PRO A 246 9.77 3.55 -24.68
CA PRO A 246 9.12 3.88 -23.43
C PRO A 246 7.70 4.39 -23.64
N GLU A 247 6.79 4.12 -22.70
CA GLU A 247 5.49 4.79 -22.68
C GLU A 247 5.67 6.29 -22.49
N HIS A 248 4.77 7.07 -23.15
CA HIS A 248 4.83 8.54 -23.09
C HIS A 248 4.40 9.08 -21.72
N ARG A 249 3.47 8.39 -21.05
CA ARG A 249 2.98 8.77 -19.72
C ARG A 249 3.71 7.98 -18.67
N MET A 250 4.15 8.68 -17.62
CA MET A 250 4.81 8.11 -16.47
C MET A 250 4.46 8.93 -15.22
N ASN A 251 4.10 8.29 -14.13
CA ASN A 251 4.03 8.94 -12.83
C ASN A 251 5.47 9.06 -12.30
N ALA A 252 6.15 10.15 -12.66
CA ALA A 252 7.56 10.33 -12.33
C ALA A 252 7.74 10.53 -10.83
N HIS A 253 7.22 11.63 -10.29
CA HIS A 253 7.25 11.92 -8.87
C HIS A 253 5.89 11.63 -8.22
N THR A 254 5.91 10.87 -7.13
CA THR A 254 4.76 10.62 -6.26
C THR A 254 5.04 11.15 -4.87
N ALA A 255 6.16 10.71 -4.27
CA ALA A 255 6.68 11.20 -3.01
C ALA A 255 8.13 10.74 -2.80
N PHE A 256 8.73 11.28 -1.75
CA PHE A 256 10.01 10.82 -1.20
C PHE A 256 9.75 9.82 -0.08
N LEU A 257 10.56 8.78 -0.05
CA LEU A 257 10.67 7.85 1.06
C LEU A 257 11.87 8.25 1.92
N VAL A 258 11.68 8.26 3.23
CA VAL A 258 12.76 8.45 4.19
C VAL A 258 12.80 7.27 5.13
N MET A 259 13.98 6.75 5.43
CA MET A 259 14.17 5.62 6.33
C MET A 259 15.32 5.87 7.31
N THR A 260 15.11 5.45 8.54
CA THR A 260 16.13 5.39 9.58
C THR A 260 15.85 4.23 10.53
N ARG A 261 16.81 3.93 11.42
CA ARG A 261 16.66 2.90 12.46
C ARG A 261 16.85 3.50 13.84
N ARG A 262 16.01 3.06 14.80
CA ARG A 262 16.16 3.44 16.20
C ARG A 262 17.43 2.86 16.80
N LEU A 263 18.19 3.69 17.51
CA LEU A 263 19.34 3.24 18.32
C LEU A 263 18.85 2.67 19.66
N ALA A 264 19.72 1.93 20.33
CA ALA A 264 19.49 1.51 21.71
C ALA A 264 19.44 2.73 22.65
N ASP A 265 18.75 2.57 23.78
CA ASP A 265 18.61 3.65 24.76
C ASP A 265 19.97 4.09 25.30
N GLY A 266 20.17 5.38 25.39
CA GLY A 266 21.43 5.98 25.84
C GLY A 266 22.58 5.95 24.83
N VAL A 267 22.34 5.44 23.60
CA VAL A 267 23.32 5.43 22.53
C VAL A 267 23.12 6.65 21.61
N GLU A 268 24.21 7.38 21.35
CA GLU A 268 24.23 8.43 20.33
C GLU A 268 24.86 7.92 19.02
N PRO A 269 24.40 8.41 17.86
CA PRO A 269 24.98 8.02 16.59
C PRO A 269 26.44 8.51 16.49
N PRO A 270 27.35 7.72 15.88
CA PRO A 270 28.70 8.16 15.64
C PRO A 270 28.72 9.42 14.76
N ARG A 271 29.60 10.37 15.09
CA ARG A 271 29.71 11.61 14.32
C ARG A 271 30.13 11.30 12.88
N PRO A 272 29.42 11.85 11.86
CA PRO A 272 29.79 11.63 10.47
C PRO A 272 31.22 12.16 10.20
N GLN A 273 32.09 11.30 9.72
CA GLN A 273 33.40 11.76 9.24
C GLN A 273 33.22 12.38 7.86
N ARG A 274 33.59 13.65 7.70
CA ARG A 274 33.65 14.28 6.39
C ARG A 274 34.68 13.53 5.53
N LYS A 275 34.24 12.94 4.39
CA LYS A 275 35.17 12.41 3.40
C LYS A 275 36.13 13.56 2.99
N ALA A 276 37.44 13.36 3.13
CA ALA A 276 38.39 14.29 2.58
C ALA A 276 38.07 14.49 1.09
N ARG A 277 37.94 15.74 0.65
CA ARG A 277 37.82 16.04 -0.79
C ARG A 277 39.09 15.53 -1.45
N ARG A 278 38.95 14.48 -2.29
CA ARG A 278 39.99 14.09 -3.24
C ARG A 278 39.93 15.01 -4.44
#